data_2cf4f1fc751fdeafb2291b53b7cfed29
#
_entry.id   2cf4f1fc751fdeafb2291b53b7cfed29
#
_cell.length_a   1.000
_cell.length_b   1.000
_cell.length_c   1.000
_cell.angle_alpha   90.00
_cell.angle_beta   90.00
_cell.angle_gamma   90.00
#
_symmetry.space_group_name_H-M   'P 1'
#
loop_
_entity.id
_entity.type
_entity.pdbx_description
1 polymer ?
#
loop_
_entity_poly.entity_id
_entity_poly.type
_entity_poly.pdbx_seq_one_letter_code
_entity_poly.pdbx_strand_id
1 'polypeptide(L)'
;MKIAMISFTGNGRRLERSLAHELEKEGHQVLQAVKCKELESDKDAVKCSAREWTGEQFRTRDVLIFIGAVQIAVRLIASFIGSKTTDPAVLVLDEKGQYCIPILSGHIGGANELAERIAEMAGALPVITTATDIRGKWAIDVSVSYTHLRAH
;
A
#
# COMPACT_ATOMS: atom_id res chain seq x y z
N MET A 1 -12.67 4.89 -1.41
CA MET A 1 -12.41 3.52 -0.96
C MET A 1 -12.11 3.49 0.54
N LYS A 2 -12.29 2.33 1.14
CA LYS A 2 -11.93 2.11 2.54
C LYS A 2 -10.52 1.54 2.60
N ILE A 3 -9.60 2.32 3.15
CA ILE A 3 -8.17 2.00 3.18
C ILE A 3 -7.72 1.84 4.63
N ALA A 4 -6.94 0.80 4.93
CA ALA A 4 -6.29 0.66 6.23
C ALA A 4 -4.77 0.66 6.01
N MET A 5 -4.07 1.40 6.85
CA MET A 5 -2.62 1.53 6.79
C MET A 5 -2.01 1.16 8.12
N ILE A 6 -0.85 0.52 8.09
CA ILE A 6 -0.11 0.21 9.30
C ILE A 6 1.37 0.44 9.08
N SER A 7 2.01 1.06 10.06
CA SER A 7 3.46 1.27 10.07
C SER A 7 4.06 0.61 11.31
N PHE A 8 5.38 0.42 11.27
CA PHE A 8 6.10 -0.33 12.30
C PHE A 8 7.31 0.41 12.87
N THR A 9 7.57 1.63 12.38
CA THR A 9 8.71 2.44 12.80
C THR A 9 8.30 3.90 12.88
N GLY A 10 9.14 4.72 13.52
CA GLY A 10 8.90 6.16 13.59
C GLY A 10 8.91 6.82 12.21
N ASN A 11 9.84 6.42 11.35
CA ASN A 11 9.89 6.94 9.98
C ASN A 11 8.64 6.55 9.19
N GLY A 12 8.25 5.30 9.29
CA GLY A 12 7.04 4.81 8.63
C GLY A 12 5.79 5.52 9.12
N ARG A 13 5.73 5.80 10.43
CA ARG A 13 4.57 6.51 11.00
C ARG A 13 4.43 7.92 10.43
N ARG A 14 5.54 8.62 10.26
CA ARG A 14 5.50 9.96 9.66
C ARG A 14 5.02 9.92 8.22
N LEU A 15 5.51 8.96 7.46
CA LEU A 15 5.06 8.75 6.09
C LEU A 15 3.57 8.40 6.05
N GLU A 16 3.13 7.54 6.94
CA GLU A 16 1.74 7.13 7.05
C GLU A 16 0.82 8.33 7.26
N ARG A 17 1.16 9.21 8.19
CA ARG A 17 0.35 10.39 8.48
C ARG A 17 0.22 11.31 7.27
N SER A 18 1.33 11.55 6.60
CA SER A 18 1.35 12.40 5.42
C SER A 18 0.51 11.80 4.30
N LEU A 19 0.67 10.51 4.06
CA LEU A 19 -0.04 9.82 3.00
C LEU A 19 -1.55 9.73 3.30
N ALA A 20 -1.90 9.47 4.56
CA ALA A 20 -3.30 9.42 4.97
C ALA A 20 -4.00 10.75 4.70
N HIS A 21 -3.32 11.85 5.00
CA HIS A 21 -3.86 13.18 4.76
C HIS A 21 -4.18 13.39 3.27
N GLU A 22 -3.24 13.01 2.39
CA GLU A 22 -3.44 13.15 0.95
C GLU A 22 -4.57 12.25 0.44
N LEU A 23 -4.66 11.03 0.94
CA LEU A 23 -5.71 10.11 0.54
C LEU A 23 -7.09 10.58 1.01
N GLU A 24 -7.18 11.13 2.21
CA GLU A 24 -8.43 11.68 2.72
C GLU A 24 -8.88 12.89 1.91
N LYS A 25 -7.95 13.71 1.46
CA LYS A 25 -8.28 14.84 0.58
C LYS A 25 -8.90 14.38 -0.73
N GLU A 26 -8.58 13.17 -1.17
CA GLU A 26 -9.17 12.58 -2.37
C GLU A 26 -10.46 11.82 -2.10
N GLY A 27 -10.98 11.90 -0.89
CA GLY A 27 -12.28 11.32 -0.55
C GLY A 27 -12.25 9.90 -0.02
N HIS A 28 -11.07 9.34 0.26
CA HIS A 28 -10.96 8.00 0.81
C HIS A 28 -11.15 8.01 2.32
N GLN A 29 -11.68 6.91 2.85
CA GLN A 29 -11.76 6.69 4.29
C GLN A 29 -10.49 5.94 4.70
N VAL A 30 -9.67 6.54 5.54
CA VAL A 30 -8.37 5.98 5.91
C VAL A 30 -8.31 5.68 7.39
N LEU A 31 -8.05 4.41 7.71
CA LEU A 31 -7.75 3.99 9.07
C LEU A 31 -6.23 3.89 9.20
N GLN A 32 -5.66 4.59 10.16
CA GLN A 32 -4.23 4.54 10.44
C GLN A 32 -3.98 3.63 11.63
N ALA A 33 -2.83 2.96 11.64
CA ALA A 33 -2.41 2.09 12.73
C ALA A 33 -0.88 2.06 12.81
N VAL A 34 -0.35 1.91 14.01
CA VAL A 34 1.09 1.74 14.22
C VAL A 34 1.32 0.63 15.24
N LYS A 35 2.28 -0.26 14.93
CA LYS A 35 2.70 -1.31 15.83
C LYS A 35 4.21 -1.16 16.01
N CYS A 36 4.59 -0.37 17.01
CA CYS A 36 5.98 -0.01 17.26
C CYS A 36 6.16 0.18 18.76
N LYS A 37 7.17 -0.47 19.31
CA LYS A 37 7.42 -0.47 20.74
C LYS A 37 7.57 0.95 21.31
N GLU A 38 8.24 1.81 20.60
CA GLU A 38 8.51 3.18 21.00
C GLU A 38 7.31 4.11 20.82
N LEU A 39 6.24 3.63 20.19
CA LEU A 39 5.04 4.42 19.89
C LEU A 39 3.78 3.84 20.49
N GLU A 40 3.90 3.16 21.64
CA GLU A 40 2.74 2.55 22.29
C GLU A 40 1.72 3.57 22.79
N SER A 41 2.13 4.81 23.00
CA SER A 41 1.23 5.88 23.44
C SER A 41 0.61 6.65 22.27
N ASP A 42 0.97 6.33 21.04
CA ASP A 42 0.34 6.95 19.87
C ASP A 42 -1.15 6.61 19.85
N LYS A 43 -1.98 7.57 19.46
CA LYS A 43 -3.44 7.36 19.44
C LYS A 43 -3.88 6.22 18.53
N ASP A 44 -3.08 5.91 17.52
CA ASP A 44 -3.37 4.85 16.55
C ASP A 44 -2.58 3.57 16.83
N ALA A 45 -1.98 3.45 18.01
CA ALA A 45 -1.24 2.25 18.40
C ALA A 45 -2.17 1.03 18.48
N VAL A 46 -1.76 -0.05 17.81
CA VAL A 46 -2.51 -1.30 17.80
C VAL A 46 -2.26 -2.05 19.11
N LYS A 47 -3.33 -2.43 19.82
CA LYS A 47 -3.23 -3.13 21.11
C LYS A 47 -3.20 -4.64 20.93
N CYS A 48 -3.85 -5.17 19.91
CA CYS A 48 -3.77 -6.59 19.57
C CYS A 48 -2.51 -6.87 18.76
N SER A 49 -2.30 -8.12 18.36
CA SER A 49 -1.17 -8.46 17.50
C SER A 49 -1.37 -7.86 16.11
N ALA A 50 -0.27 -7.65 15.39
CA ALA A 50 -0.35 -7.18 14.01
C ALA A 50 -1.13 -8.17 13.13
N ARG A 51 -1.02 -9.47 13.43
CA ARG A 51 -1.76 -10.50 12.70
C ARG A 51 -3.27 -10.38 12.90
N GLU A 52 -3.71 -10.18 14.14
CA GLU A 52 -5.14 -10.00 14.43
C GLU A 52 -5.69 -8.75 13.75
N TRP A 53 -4.94 -7.66 13.82
CA TRP A 53 -5.30 -6.42 13.13
C TRP A 53 -5.44 -6.66 11.63
N THR A 54 -4.44 -7.33 11.06
CA THR A 54 -4.44 -7.62 9.61
C THR A 54 -5.66 -8.45 9.20
N GLY A 55 -5.98 -9.50 9.97
CA GLY A 55 -7.13 -10.34 9.66
C GLY A 55 -8.44 -9.57 9.65
N GLU A 56 -8.63 -8.69 10.61
CA GLU A 56 -9.82 -7.86 10.68
C GLU A 56 -9.91 -6.90 9.49
N GLN A 57 -8.83 -6.21 9.19
CA GLN A 57 -8.81 -5.23 8.09
C GLN A 57 -8.89 -5.91 6.73
N PHE A 58 -8.29 -7.09 6.60
CA PHE A 58 -8.33 -7.84 5.35
C PHE A 58 -9.77 -8.20 4.95
N ARG A 59 -10.62 -8.46 5.94
CA ARG A 59 -12.03 -8.80 5.67
C ARG A 59 -12.91 -7.59 5.37
N THR A 60 -12.52 -6.40 5.82
CA THR A 60 -13.44 -5.24 5.82
C THR A 60 -13.01 -4.07 4.97
N ARG A 61 -11.77 -4.05 4.50
CA ARG A 61 -11.25 -2.91 3.73
C ARG A 61 -11.10 -3.27 2.25
N ASP A 62 -11.09 -2.22 1.43
CA ASP A 62 -10.83 -2.37 -0.01
C ASP A 62 -9.32 -2.46 -0.28
N VAL A 63 -8.53 -1.78 0.55
CA VAL A 63 -7.08 -1.68 0.37
C VAL A 63 -6.38 -1.72 1.72
N LEU A 64 -5.29 -2.50 1.79
CA LEU A 64 -4.37 -2.47 2.90
C LEU A 64 -3.02 -1.92 2.42
N ILE A 65 -2.45 -1.00 3.19
CA ILE A 65 -1.13 -0.44 2.89
C ILE A 65 -0.23 -0.72 4.09
N PHE A 66 0.83 -1.49 3.87
CA PHE A 66 1.85 -1.77 4.87
C PHE A 66 3.05 -0.88 4.62
N ILE A 67 3.48 -0.16 5.64
CA ILE A 67 4.67 0.69 5.54
C ILE A 67 5.79 0.05 6.32
N GLY A 68 6.65 -0.68 5.62
CA GLY A 68 7.73 -1.46 6.19
C GLY A 68 8.27 -2.45 5.18
N ALA A 69 8.92 -3.49 5.66
CA ALA A 69 9.49 -4.52 4.79
C ALA A 69 8.40 -5.37 4.14
N VAL A 70 8.60 -5.71 2.88
CA VAL A 70 7.69 -6.60 2.13
C VAL A 70 7.48 -7.92 2.87
N GLN A 71 8.54 -8.47 3.47
CA GLN A 71 8.46 -9.74 4.19
C GLN A 71 7.44 -9.70 5.34
N ILE A 72 7.37 -8.58 6.03
CA ILE A 72 6.40 -8.42 7.12
C ILE A 72 4.98 -8.48 6.57
N ALA A 73 4.72 -7.76 5.50
CA ALA A 73 3.40 -7.74 4.87
C ALA A 73 3.01 -9.14 4.38
N VAL A 74 3.90 -9.84 3.71
CA VAL A 74 3.65 -11.19 3.20
C VAL A 74 3.27 -12.14 4.34
N ARG A 75 4.04 -12.11 5.43
CA ARG A 75 3.75 -12.99 6.58
C ARG A 75 2.43 -12.66 7.25
N LEU A 76 2.06 -11.40 7.28
CA LEU A 76 0.81 -10.99 7.91
C LEU A 76 -0.42 -11.34 7.09
N ILE A 77 -0.36 -11.27 5.76
CA ILE A 77 -1.53 -11.53 4.92
C ILE A 77 -1.66 -12.98 4.48
N ALA A 78 -0.59 -13.77 4.53
CA ALA A 78 -0.53 -15.08 3.89
C ALA A 78 -1.70 -16.01 4.24
N SER A 79 -2.10 -16.06 5.51
CA SER A 79 -3.16 -16.97 5.93
C SER A 79 -4.57 -16.45 5.62
N PHE A 80 -4.70 -15.21 5.18
CA PHE A 80 -6.00 -14.61 4.89
C PHE A 80 -6.31 -14.54 3.40
N ILE A 81 -5.32 -14.78 2.55
CA ILE A 81 -5.51 -14.71 1.09
C ILE A 81 -6.49 -15.79 0.65
N GLY A 82 -7.52 -15.39 -0.06
CA GLY A 82 -8.55 -16.30 -0.55
C GLY A 82 -8.74 -16.19 -2.06
N SER A 83 -9.38 -15.14 -2.52
CA SER A 83 -9.76 -15.00 -3.92
C SER A 83 -9.59 -13.57 -4.40
N LYS A 84 -9.22 -13.40 -5.66
CA LYS A 84 -9.16 -12.08 -6.30
C LYS A 84 -10.49 -11.34 -6.23
N THR A 85 -11.60 -12.07 -6.14
CA THR A 85 -12.92 -11.45 -6.13
C THR A 85 -13.34 -10.93 -4.76
N THR A 86 -12.69 -11.37 -3.70
CA THR A 86 -13.05 -10.98 -2.33
C THR A 86 -11.93 -10.28 -1.57
N ASP A 87 -10.68 -10.58 -1.91
CA ASP A 87 -9.54 -10.01 -1.20
C ASP A 87 -9.38 -8.51 -1.45
N PRO A 88 -8.81 -7.77 -0.50
CA PRO A 88 -8.44 -6.38 -0.75
C PRO A 88 -7.20 -6.30 -1.63
N ALA A 89 -6.96 -5.13 -2.20
CA ALA A 89 -5.65 -4.84 -2.76
C ALA A 89 -4.67 -4.64 -1.61
N VAL A 90 -3.44 -5.10 -1.78
CA VAL A 90 -2.40 -4.91 -0.75
C VAL A 90 -1.18 -4.27 -1.40
N LEU A 91 -0.77 -3.14 -0.82
CA LEU A 91 0.40 -2.39 -1.28
C LEU A 91 1.41 -2.29 -0.15
N VAL A 92 2.68 -2.23 -0.50
CA VAL A 92 3.76 -2.03 0.46
C VAL A 92 4.58 -0.80 0.08
N LEU A 93 4.84 0.05 1.07
CA LEU A 93 5.80 1.15 0.97
C LEU A 93 6.92 0.86 1.96
N ASP A 94 8.17 1.02 1.54
CA ASP A 94 9.25 0.98 2.52
C ASP A 94 9.18 2.21 3.42
N GLU A 95 9.77 2.14 4.60
CA GLU A 95 9.63 3.21 5.60
C GLU A 95 10.21 4.56 5.17
N LYS A 96 11.09 4.56 4.17
CA LYS A 96 11.66 5.79 3.61
C LYS A 96 10.86 6.34 2.44
N GLY A 97 9.83 5.63 2.00
CA GLY A 97 9.01 6.07 0.90
C GLY A 97 9.72 6.05 -0.44
N GLN A 98 10.63 5.10 -0.64
CA GLN A 98 11.37 4.98 -1.90
C GLN A 98 10.64 4.16 -2.94
N TYR A 99 9.89 3.15 -2.52
CA TYR A 99 9.23 2.21 -3.41
C TYR A 99 7.79 1.97 -2.97
N CYS A 100 6.88 1.85 -3.93
CA CYS A 100 5.50 1.43 -3.68
C CYS A 100 5.24 0.19 -4.52
N ILE A 101 4.95 -0.92 -3.85
CA ILE A 101 4.89 -2.23 -4.49
C ILE A 101 3.50 -2.84 -4.28
N PRO A 102 2.70 -3.03 -5.35
CA PRO A 102 1.45 -3.78 -5.22
C PRO A 102 1.79 -5.27 -5.13
N ILE A 103 1.37 -5.92 -4.05
CA ILE A 103 1.64 -7.34 -3.86
C ILE A 103 0.39 -8.21 -3.99
N LEU A 104 -0.79 -7.60 -3.96
CA LEU A 104 -2.06 -8.31 -4.16
C LEU A 104 -3.04 -7.34 -4.81
N SER A 105 -3.67 -7.74 -5.93
CA SER A 105 -4.55 -6.82 -6.64
C SER A 105 -5.97 -6.73 -6.06
N GLY A 106 -6.53 -7.83 -5.58
CA GLY A 106 -7.82 -7.81 -4.91
C GLY A 106 -9.01 -7.52 -5.81
N HIS A 107 -10.17 -7.33 -5.17
CA HIS A 107 -11.45 -7.20 -5.86
C HIS A 107 -11.66 -5.85 -6.55
N ILE A 108 -10.96 -4.82 -6.15
CA ILE A 108 -11.14 -3.48 -6.76
C ILE A 108 -10.58 -3.39 -8.18
N GLY A 109 -9.66 -4.30 -8.53
CA GLY A 109 -9.14 -4.37 -9.89
C GLY A 109 -8.37 -3.13 -10.34
N GLY A 110 -7.64 -2.48 -9.50
CA GLY A 110 -6.88 -1.29 -9.87
C GLY A 110 -5.68 -1.05 -8.98
N ALA A 111 -5.12 -2.14 -8.43
CA ALA A 111 -4.00 -2.03 -7.50
C ALA A 111 -2.77 -1.35 -8.12
N ASN A 112 -2.50 -1.61 -9.40
CA ASN A 112 -1.34 -0.99 -10.04
C ASN A 112 -1.53 0.51 -10.22
N GLU A 113 -2.72 0.93 -10.64
CA GLU A 113 -3.02 2.35 -10.77
C GLU A 113 -2.98 3.04 -9.41
N LEU A 114 -3.49 2.38 -8.39
CA LEU A 114 -3.45 2.92 -7.03
C LEU A 114 -2.01 3.02 -6.53
N ALA A 115 -1.18 2.02 -6.82
CA ALA A 115 0.24 2.04 -6.45
C ALA A 115 0.96 3.21 -7.13
N GLU A 116 0.66 3.49 -8.38
CA GLU A 116 1.23 4.63 -9.10
C GLU A 116 0.79 5.95 -8.45
N ARG A 117 -0.49 6.05 -8.07
CA ARG A 117 -1.03 7.24 -7.44
C ARG A 117 -0.39 7.48 -6.06
N ILE A 118 -0.27 6.43 -5.27
CA ILE A 118 0.34 6.53 -3.94
C ILE A 118 1.84 6.83 -4.05
N ALA A 119 2.50 6.22 -5.03
CA ALA A 119 3.92 6.52 -5.29
C ALA A 119 4.12 7.99 -5.63
N GLU A 120 3.24 8.57 -6.42
CA GLU A 120 3.29 9.99 -6.75
C GLU A 120 3.14 10.86 -5.50
N MET A 121 2.19 10.53 -4.64
CA MET A 121 1.98 11.26 -3.38
C MET A 121 3.19 11.19 -2.46
N ALA A 122 3.85 10.04 -2.39
CA ALA A 122 4.98 9.81 -1.49
C ALA A 122 6.33 10.18 -2.10
N GLY A 123 6.38 10.47 -3.39
CA GLY A 123 7.65 10.66 -4.08
C GLY A 123 8.40 9.34 -4.28
N ALA A 124 7.67 8.23 -4.35
CA ALA A 124 8.25 6.90 -4.46
C ALA A 124 8.24 6.40 -5.90
N LEU A 125 8.98 5.34 -6.15
CA LEU A 125 8.97 4.64 -7.44
C LEU A 125 7.95 3.49 -7.35
N PRO A 126 6.94 3.45 -8.24
CA PRO A 126 6.05 2.30 -8.27
C PRO A 126 6.73 1.11 -8.93
N VAL A 127 6.57 -0.06 -8.33
CA VAL A 127 7.18 -1.29 -8.84
C VAL A 127 6.07 -2.18 -9.36
N ILE A 128 5.79 -2.09 -10.66
CA ILE A 128 4.71 -2.81 -11.33
C ILE A 128 5.30 -4.04 -12.03
N THR A 129 4.77 -5.20 -11.73
CA THR A 129 5.34 -6.46 -12.21
C THR A 129 4.41 -7.29 -13.08
N THR A 130 3.13 -6.91 -13.19
CA THR A 130 2.18 -7.69 -13.98
C THR A 130 2.39 -7.44 -15.48
N ALA A 131 2.49 -8.51 -16.24
CA ALA A 131 2.79 -8.42 -17.67
C ALA A 131 1.73 -7.65 -18.45
N THR A 132 0.47 -7.82 -18.13
CA THR A 132 -0.63 -7.14 -18.83
C THR A 132 -0.54 -5.63 -18.67
N ASP A 133 -0.33 -5.17 -17.45
CA ASP A 133 -0.22 -3.75 -17.17
C ASP A 133 1.04 -3.15 -17.76
N ILE A 134 2.14 -3.90 -17.73
CA ILE A 134 3.40 -3.46 -18.34
C ILE A 134 3.19 -3.26 -19.84
N ARG A 135 2.53 -4.19 -20.52
CA ARG A 135 2.28 -4.08 -21.96
C ARG A 135 1.31 -2.95 -22.27
N GLY A 136 0.27 -2.80 -21.46
CA GLY A 136 -0.68 -1.71 -21.64
C GLY A 136 -0.02 -0.35 -21.51
N LYS A 137 0.78 -0.20 -20.48
CA LYS A 137 1.53 1.04 -20.23
C LYS A 137 2.52 1.29 -21.37
N TRP A 138 3.22 0.27 -21.81
CA TRP A 138 4.16 0.37 -22.90
C TRP A 138 3.47 0.84 -24.18
N ALA A 139 2.33 0.24 -24.51
CA ALA A 139 1.59 0.60 -25.72
C ALA A 139 1.12 2.06 -25.70
N ILE A 140 0.70 2.54 -24.54
CA ILE A 140 0.24 3.91 -24.39
C ILE A 140 1.40 4.90 -24.43
N ASP A 141 2.51 4.54 -23.80
CA ASP A 141 3.62 5.46 -23.58
C ASP A 141 4.67 5.49 -24.69
N VAL A 142 4.59 4.58 -25.65
CA VAL A 142 5.58 4.50 -26.72
C VAL A 142 5.84 5.83 -27.38
N SER A 143 4.78 6.58 -27.63
CA SER A 143 4.90 7.85 -28.33
C SER A 143 5.19 9.04 -27.42
N VAL A 144 5.01 8.90 -26.13
CA VAL A 144 5.03 10.05 -25.21
C VAL A 144 6.12 9.94 -24.16
N SER A 145 6.12 8.86 -23.41
CA SER A 145 6.88 8.74 -22.18
C SER A 145 7.98 7.71 -22.21
N TYR A 146 8.20 7.08 -23.34
CA TYR A 146 9.17 6.01 -23.44
C TYR A 146 10.54 6.39 -22.87
N THR A 147 11.03 7.54 -23.26
CA THR A 147 12.34 8.03 -22.82
C THR A 147 12.34 8.28 -21.32
N HIS A 148 11.25 8.80 -20.82
CA HIS A 148 11.11 9.06 -19.38
C HIS A 148 11.19 7.76 -18.59
N LEU A 149 10.52 6.72 -19.03
CA LEU A 149 10.58 5.43 -18.37
C LEU A 149 11.98 4.85 -18.33
N ARG A 150 12.75 5.05 -19.39
CA ARG A 150 14.12 4.56 -19.45
C ARG A 150 15.06 5.30 -18.51
N ALA A 151 14.68 6.48 -18.08
CA ALA A 151 15.51 7.27 -17.17
C ALA A 151 15.57 6.68 -15.75
N HIS A 152 14.65 5.81 -15.44
CA HIS A 152 14.69 5.10 -14.17
C HIS A 152 15.58 3.87 -14.28
#